data_cca60070aede35c8d9ab649c6a096b8b
#
_entry.id   cca60070aede35c8d9ab649c6a096b8b
#
_cell.length_a   1.000
_cell.length_b   1.000
_cell.length_c   1.000
_cell.angle_alpha   90.00
_cell.angle_beta   90.00
_cell.angle_gamma   90.00
#
_symmetry.space_group_name_H-M   'P 1'
#
loop_
_entity.id
_entity.type
_entity.pdbx_description
1 polymer ?
#
loop_
_entity_poly.entity_id
_entity_poly.type
_entity_poly.pdbx_seq_one_letter_code
_entity_poly.pdbx_strand_id
1 'polypeptide(L)'
;MSLNKVQEKILADFAQKNKHWPKAQLDAALWQVKWQLTALPHQKEPEGGEYDTFLMLAGRGSGKTHTASHWIGIRAWQYPGTRWLVTAPTTNDIRATCFEGDSGLLNIIPHSLIKDYNKSLGEITLINGSLIQGIPASEPERYRGKQYHGAWFDELCAFEYNDDAYDGV
;
A
#
# COMPACT_ATOMS: atom_id res chain seq x y z
N MET A 1 6.78 -8.29 -12.24
CA MET A 1 6.30 -8.83 -13.55
C MET A 1 6.70 -7.89 -14.66
N SER A 2 7.26 -8.42 -15.77
CA SER A 2 7.53 -7.63 -16.95
C SER A 2 6.23 -7.40 -17.73
N LEU A 3 6.08 -6.20 -18.28
CA LEU A 3 4.98 -5.85 -19.18
C LEU A 3 5.16 -6.57 -20.54
N ASN A 4 4.06 -6.94 -21.16
CA ASN A 4 4.08 -7.37 -22.56
C ASN A 4 3.95 -6.14 -23.50
N LYS A 5 4.23 -6.34 -24.79
CA LYS A 5 4.22 -5.25 -25.79
C LYS A 5 2.90 -4.48 -25.89
N VAL A 6 1.77 -5.16 -25.66
CA VAL A 6 0.45 -4.52 -25.68
C VAL A 6 0.26 -3.61 -24.46
N GLN A 7 0.64 -4.10 -23.29
CA GLN A 7 0.59 -3.32 -22.04
C GLN A 7 1.53 -2.11 -22.07
N GLU A 8 2.74 -2.27 -22.61
CA GLU A 8 3.68 -1.17 -22.84
C GLU A 8 3.09 -0.10 -23.76
N LYS A 9 2.45 -0.52 -24.85
CA LYS A 9 1.77 0.40 -25.76
C LYS A 9 0.64 1.16 -25.08
N ILE A 10 -0.21 0.48 -24.32
CA ILE A 10 -1.32 1.12 -23.58
C ILE A 10 -0.76 2.21 -22.65
N LEU A 11 0.29 1.93 -21.88
CA LEU A 11 0.89 2.91 -20.98
C LEU A 11 1.54 4.07 -21.73
N ALA A 12 2.21 3.82 -22.86
CA ALA A 12 2.81 4.86 -23.68
C ALA A 12 1.75 5.78 -24.30
N ASP A 13 0.68 5.23 -24.84
CA ASP A 13 -0.44 5.98 -25.41
C ASP A 13 -1.15 6.82 -24.32
N PHE A 14 -1.35 6.25 -23.14
CA PHE A 14 -1.90 6.97 -21.99
C PHE A 14 -1.01 8.14 -21.55
N ALA A 15 0.29 7.92 -21.43
CA ALA A 15 1.26 8.95 -21.05
C ALA A 15 1.29 10.09 -22.11
N GLN A 16 1.31 9.74 -23.39
CA GLN A 16 1.33 10.73 -24.49
C GLN A 16 0.05 11.58 -24.51
N LYS A 17 -1.11 10.96 -24.32
CA LYS A 17 -2.40 11.65 -24.27
C LYS A 17 -2.47 12.66 -23.11
N ASN A 18 -1.89 12.31 -21.96
CA ASN A 18 -1.97 13.07 -20.73
C ASN A 18 -0.67 13.80 -20.36
N LYS A 19 0.25 13.99 -21.32
CA LYS A 19 1.57 14.62 -21.09
C LYS A 19 1.51 16.05 -20.52
N HIS A 20 0.36 16.69 -20.58
CA HIS A 20 0.11 18.03 -20.04
C HIS A 20 -0.25 18.03 -18.54
N TRP A 21 -0.47 16.86 -17.94
CA TRP A 21 -0.77 16.76 -16.52
C TRP A 21 0.46 17.07 -15.67
N PRO A 22 0.28 17.56 -14.43
CA PRO A 22 1.36 17.64 -13.46
C PRO A 22 2.03 16.26 -13.29
N LYS A 23 3.37 16.25 -13.16
CA LYS A 23 4.15 15.00 -13.12
C LYS A 23 3.62 14.00 -12.10
N ALA A 24 3.34 14.42 -10.88
CA ALA A 24 2.84 13.54 -9.84
C ALA A 24 1.48 12.93 -10.19
N GLN A 25 0.58 13.71 -10.79
CA GLN A 25 -0.72 13.21 -11.21
C GLN A 25 -0.59 12.18 -12.34
N LEU A 26 0.28 12.43 -13.31
CA LEU A 26 0.55 11.49 -14.39
C LEU A 26 1.19 10.21 -13.86
N ASP A 27 2.20 10.31 -13.00
CA ASP A 27 2.88 9.15 -12.40
C ASP A 27 1.90 8.30 -11.59
N ALA A 28 1.01 8.92 -10.82
CA ALA A 28 -0.03 8.23 -10.06
C ALA A 28 -1.01 7.47 -10.95
N ALA A 29 -1.46 8.11 -12.03
CA ALA A 29 -2.38 7.48 -12.98
C ALA A 29 -1.72 6.32 -13.73
N LEU A 30 -0.49 6.50 -14.21
CA LEU A 30 0.29 5.44 -14.86
C LEU A 30 0.53 4.25 -13.92
N TRP A 31 0.85 4.51 -12.67
CA TRP A 31 1.00 3.48 -11.65
C TRP A 31 -0.28 2.66 -11.45
N GLN A 32 -1.43 3.33 -11.31
CA GLN A 32 -2.72 2.66 -11.16
C GLN A 32 -3.10 1.84 -12.41
N VAL A 33 -2.93 2.41 -13.62
CA VAL A 33 -3.18 1.69 -14.88
C VAL A 33 -2.25 0.47 -14.99
N LYS A 34 -0.96 0.63 -14.68
CA LYS A 34 0.00 -0.48 -14.68
C LYS A 34 -0.42 -1.59 -13.73
N TRP A 35 -0.85 -1.25 -12.51
CA TRP A 35 -1.36 -2.21 -11.54
C TRP A 35 -2.57 -2.98 -12.10
N GLN A 36 -3.56 -2.29 -12.66
CA GLN A 36 -4.74 -2.93 -13.25
C GLN A 36 -4.41 -3.89 -14.39
N LEU A 37 -3.38 -3.57 -15.18
CA LEU A 37 -2.93 -4.40 -16.30
C LEU A 37 -2.11 -5.62 -15.87
N THR A 38 -1.43 -5.55 -14.71
CA THR A 38 -0.46 -6.59 -14.28
C THR A 38 -0.93 -7.42 -13.09
N ALA A 39 -1.88 -6.92 -12.31
CA ALA A 39 -2.41 -7.64 -11.16
C ALA A 39 -3.11 -8.93 -11.60
N LEU A 40 -2.78 -10.02 -10.92
CA LEU A 40 -3.44 -11.31 -11.11
C LEU A 40 -4.88 -11.26 -10.54
N PRO A 41 -5.80 -12.11 -11.01
CA PRO A 41 -7.20 -12.09 -10.55
C PRO A 41 -7.35 -12.11 -9.02
N HIS A 42 -6.55 -12.94 -8.34
CA HIS A 42 -6.60 -13.06 -6.88
C HIS A 42 -5.95 -11.88 -6.12
N GLN A 43 -5.29 -10.96 -6.82
CA GLN A 43 -4.69 -9.74 -6.27
C GLN A 43 -5.60 -8.52 -6.41
N LYS A 44 -6.69 -8.66 -7.15
CA LYS A 44 -7.67 -7.58 -7.33
C LYS A 44 -8.70 -7.62 -6.23
N GLU A 45 -9.14 -6.44 -5.82
CA GLU A 45 -10.28 -6.33 -4.91
C GLU A 45 -11.51 -7.03 -5.51
N PRO A 46 -12.35 -7.68 -4.69
CA PRO A 46 -13.61 -8.24 -5.14
C PRO A 46 -14.48 -7.15 -5.80
N GLU A 47 -15.16 -7.53 -6.89
CA GLU A 47 -16.15 -6.64 -7.51
C GLU A 47 -17.35 -6.48 -6.58
N GLY A 48 -17.96 -5.28 -6.56
CA GLY A 48 -19.13 -4.97 -5.74
C GLY A 48 -18.87 -4.03 -4.57
N GLY A 49 -17.64 -3.94 -4.07
CA GLY A 49 -17.21 -2.86 -3.15
C GLY A 49 -17.82 -2.82 -1.75
N GLU A 50 -18.70 -3.78 -1.39
CA GLU A 50 -19.37 -3.85 -0.09
C GLU A 50 -18.65 -4.85 0.83
N TYR A 51 -17.43 -4.52 1.26
CA TYR A 51 -16.72 -5.31 2.26
C TYR A 51 -15.85 -4.38 3.13
N ASP A 52 -15.80 -4.67 4.41
CA ASP A 52 -14.95 -3.95 5.37
C ASP A 52 -13.55 -4.60 5.45
N THR A 53 -13.45 -5.88 5.13
CA THR A 53 -12.20 -6.64 5.23
C THR A 53 -11.95 -7.47 3.99
N PHE A 54 -10.75 -7.33 3.43
CA PHE A 54 -10.24 -8.20 2.36
C PHE A 54 -9.13 -9.10 2.90
N LEU A 55 -9.41 -10.39 3.02
CA LEU A 55 -8.46 -11.39 3.51
C LEU A 55 -7.80 -12.13 2.36
N MET A 56 -6.46 -12.09 2.31
CA MET A 56 -5.66 -12.78 1.31
C MET A 56 -4.91 -13.97 1.92
N LEU A 57 -5.51 -15.16 1.85
CA LEU A 57 -4.89 -16.42 2.26
C LEU A 57 -4.18 -17.06 1.08
N ALA A 58 -2.84 -16.99 1.08
CA ALA A 58 -2.05 -17.51 -0.03
C ALA A 58 -0.63 -17.88 0.40
N GLY A 59 -0.01 -18.81 -0.31
CA GLY A 59 1.36 -19.28 -0.04
C GLY A 59 2.45 -18.23 -0.25
N ARG A 60 3.69 -18.60 0.04
CA ARG A 60 4.86 -17.76 -0.28
C ARG A 60 4.94 -17.49 -1.78
N GLY A 61 5.40 -16.30 -2.17
CA GLY A 61 5.54 -15.91 -3.57
C GLY A 61 4.25 -15.57 -4.30
N SER A 62 3.08 -15.62 -3.66
CA SER A 62 1.79 -15.27 -4.26
C SER A 62 1.58 -13.76 -4.45
N GLY A 63 2.49 -12.93 -3.96
CA GLY A 63 2.42 -11.48 -4.09
C GLY A 63 1.55 -10.77 -3.05
N LYS A 64 1.33 -11.35 -1.86
CA LYS A 64 0.54 -10.73 -0.78
C LYS A 64 1.02 -9.32 -0.45
N THR A 65 2.28 -9.18 -0.09
CA THR A 65 2.91 -7.88 0.25
C THR A 65 2.81 -6.89 -0.91
N HIS A 66 3.08 -7.35 -2.14
CA HIS A 66 2.96 -6.54 -3.35
C HIS A 66 1.53 -6.02 -3.57
N THR A 67 0.52 -6.87 -3.34
CA THR A 67 -0.90 -6.51 -3.44
C THR A 67 -1.27 -5.48 -2.37
N ALA A 68 -0.90 -5.73 -1.13
CA ALA A 68 -1.21 -4.84 -0.01
C ALA A 68 -0.54 -3.47 -0.16
N SER A 69 0.72 -3.43 -0.62
CA SER A 69 1.43 -2.18 -0.91
C SER A 69 0.75 -1.35 -2.00
N HIS A 70 0.25 -2.01 -3.08
CA HIS A 70 -0.54 -1.31 -4.10
C HIS A 70 -1.86 -0.81 -3.53
N TRP A 71 -2.58 -1.66 -2.82
CA TRP A 71 -3.87 -1.32 -2.25
C TRP A 71 -3.79 -0.09 -1.34
N ILE A 72 -2.95 -0.15 -0.30
CA ILE A 72 -2.88 0.94 0.68
C ILE A 72 -2.29 2.23 0.08
N GLY A 73 -1.28 2.10 -0.79
CA GLY A 73 -0.68 3.24 -1.45
C GLY A 73 -1.63 3.95 -2.41
N ILE A 74 -2.41 3.19 -3.20
CA ILE A 74 -3.43 3.74 -4.11
C ILE A 74 -4.53 4.42 -3.31
N ARG A 75 -5.04 3.79 -2.24
CA ARG A 75 -6.06 4.37 -1.36
C ARG A 75 -5.56 5.66 -0.68
N ALA A 76 -4.35 5.65 -0.14
CA ALA A 76 -3.74 6.85 0.45
C ALA A 76 -3.59 7.99 -0.57
N TRP A 77 -3.34 7.68 -1.83
CA TRP A 77 -3.30 8.69 -2.89
C TRP A 77 -4.69 9.20 -3.29
N GLN A 78 -5.67 8.30 -3.43
CA GLN A 78 -7.04 8.64 -3.84
C GLN A 78 -7.79 9.48 -2.81
N TYR A 79 -7.47 9.32 -1.52
CA TYR A 79 -8.10 10.04 -0.41
C TYR A 79 -7.09 10.98 0.26
N PRO A 80 -6.95 12.24 -0.18
CA PRO A 80 -5.97 13.17 0.35
C PRO A 80 -6.18 13.48 1.85
N GLY A 81 -5.09 13.65 2.59
CA GLY A 81 -5.13 14.01 4.00
C GLY A 81 -5.54 12.88 4.95
N THR A 82 -5.60 11.64 4.45
CA THR A 82 -6.03 10.47 5.23
C THR A 82 -4.86 9.79 5.94
N ARG A 83 -5.17 8.96 6.94
CA ARG A 83 -4.20 8.16 7.69
C ARG A 83 -4.44 6.67 7.46
N TRP A 84 -3.35 5.95 7.22
CA TRP A 84 -3.35 4.53 6.90
C TRP A 84 -2.38 3.80 7.81
N LEU A 85 -2.77 2.63 8.30
CA LEU A 85 -1.95 1.80 9.16
C LEU A 85 -1.35 0.63 8.39
N VAL A 86 -0.08 0.35 8.65
CA VAL A 86 0.58 -0.91 8.32
C VAL A 86 1.02 -1.56 9.61
N THR A 87 0.62 -2.79 9.83
CA THR A 87 1.06 -3.54 11.01
C THR A 87 1.58 -4.93 10.61
N ALA A 88 2.61 -5.35 11.29
CA ALA A 88 3.28 -6.64 11.16
C ALA A 88 3.77 -7.06 12.56
N PRO A 89 4.25 -8.31 12.77
CA PRO A 89 4.65 -8.77 14.10
C PRO A 89 5.63 -7.85 14.80
N THR A 90 6.66 -7.38 14.10
CA THR A 90 7.71 -6.53 14.67
C THR A 90 7.98 -5.26 13.86
N THR A 91 8.62 -4.27 14.47
CA THR A 91 9.11 -3.05 13.78
C THR A 91 10.05 -3.41 12.62
N ASN A 92 10.87 -4.45 12.80
CA ASN A 92 11.78 -4.89 11.74
C ASN A 92 11.03 -5.47 10.53
N ASP A 93 9.94 -6.23 10.76
CA ASP A 93 9.11 -6.78 9.68
C ASP A 93 8.43 -5.67 8.90
N ILE A 94 7.87 -4.68 9.60
CA ILE A 94 7.31 -3.48 8.96
C ILE A 94 8.34 -2.81 8.06
N ARG A 95 9.53 -2.54 8.63
CA ARG A 95 10.57 -1.83 7.88
C ARG A 95 11.11 -2.66 6.72
N ALA A 96 11.59 -3.87 6.99
CA ALA A 96 12.30 -4.68 6.02
C ALA A 96 11.38 -5.29 4.95
N THR A 97 10.12 -5.57 5.27
CA THR A 97 9.17 -6.21 4.37
C THR A 97 8.18 -5.22 3.79
N CYS A 98 7.45 -4.50 4.66
CA CYS A 98 6.33 -3.67 4.22
C CYS A 98 6.76 -2.32 3.63
N PHE A 99 7.88 -1.75 4.09
CA PHE A 99 8.33 -0.42 3.64
C PHE A 99 9.51 -0.50 2.66
N GLU A 100 10.63 -1.06 3.07
CA GLU A 100 11.91 -1.03 2.32
C GLU A 100 12.10 -2.25 1.41
N GLY A 101 11.35 -3.34 1.58
CA GLY A 101 11.46 -4.57 0.79
C GLY A 101 11.13 -4.37 -0.69
N ASP A 102 11.54 -5.31 -1.55
CA ASP A 102 11.32 -5.23 -3.02
C ASP A 102 9.85 -5.03 -3.42
N SER A 103 8.93 -5.57 -2.63
CA SER A 103 7.47 -5.38 -2.78
C SER A 103 6.89 -4.38 -1.78
N GLY A 104 7.74 -3.67 -1.05
CA GLY A 104 7.35 -2.71 -0.03
C GLY A 104 6.95 -1.36 -0.62
N LEU A 105 6.35 -0.53 0.22
CA LEU A 105 5.73 0.74 -0.16
C LEU A 105 6.68 1.70 -0.87
N LEU A 106 7.94 1.79 -0.44
CA LEU A 106 8.92 2.72 -1.02
C LEU A 106 9.33 2.33 -2.45
N ASN A 107 9.22 1.04 -2.79
CA ASN A 107 9.51 0.53 -4.14
C ASN A 107 8.26 0.46 -5.02
N ILE A 108 7.07 0.48 -4.43
CA ILE A 108 5.79 0.37 -5.15
C ILE A 108 5.18 1.75 -5.43
N ILE A 109 5.20 2.66 -4.47
CA ILE A 109 4.67 4.03 -4.66
C ILE A 109 5.66 4.82 -5.51
N PRO A 110 5.20 5.49 -6.59
CA PRO A 110 6.07 6.38 -7.36
C PRO A 110 6.75 7.43 -6.47
N HIS A 111 8.06 7.58 -6.58
CA HIS A 111 8.83 8.52 -5.75
C HIS A 111 8.31 9.98 -5.84
N SER A 112 7.75 10.37 -6.98
CA SER A 112 7.14 11.70 -7.14
C SER A 112 5.92 11.95 -6.25
N LEU A 113 5.33 10.91 -5.67
CA LEU A 113 4.18 11.00 -4.75
C LEU A 113 4.62 11.01 -3.28
N ILE A 114 5.84 10.58 -2.99
CA ILE A 114 6.39 10.53 -1.63
C ILE A 114 7.00 11.89 -1.30
N LYS A 115 6.49 12.53 -0.25
CA LYS A 115 7.03 13.79 0.27
C LYS A 115 8.19 13.54 1.22
N ASP A 116 8.03 12.55 2.10
CA ASP A 116 9.02 12.22 3.14
C ASP A 116 8.86 10.78 3.61
N TYR A 117 9.96 10.18 4.03
CA TYR A 117 9.99 8.91 4.75
C TYR A 117 10.78 9.06 6.04
N ASN A 118 10.09 9.09 7.16
CA ASN A 118 10.70 9.09 8.49
C ASN A 118 10.93 7.66 8.95
N LYS A 119 12.15 7.18 8.76
CA LYS A 119 12.55 5.81 9.12
C LYS A 119 12.44 5.52 10.61
N SER A 120 12.72 6.51 11.47
CA SER A 120 12.68 6.33 12.94
C SER A 120 11.26 6.20 13.46
N LEU A 121 10.31 6.92 12.88
CA LEU A 121 8.90 6.84 13.23
C LEU A 121 8.15 5.74 12.47
N GLY A 122 8.75 5.22 11.38
CA GLY A 122 8.07 4.30 10.46
C GLY A 122 6.91 4.97 9.73
N GLU A 123 7.14 6.16 9.15
CA GLU A 123 6.08 6.98 8.54
C GLU A 123 6.44 7.41 7.13
N ILE A 124 5.53 7.18 6.18
CA ILE A 124 5.60 7.71 4.82
C ILE A 124 4.54 8.80 4.68
N THR A 125 4.96 10.02 4.36
CA THR A 125 4.06 11.13 4.04
C THR A 125 4.00 11.31 2.53
N LEU A 126 2.79 11.34 1.97
CA LEU A 126 2.56 11.65 0.56
C LEU A 126 2.41 13.15 0.33
N ILE A 127 2.66 13.61 -0.90
CA ILE A 127 2.53 15.03 -1.28
C ILE A 127 1.09 15.54 -1.20
N ASN A 128 0.08 14.64 -1.25
CA ASN A 128 -1.34 14.97 -1.05
C ASN A 128 -1.74 15.11 0.43
N GLY A 129 -0.78 15.01 1.36
CA GLY A 129 -0.98 15.13 2.80
C GLY A 129 -1.38 13.85 3.52
N SER A 130 -1.55 12.74 2.82
CA SER A 130 -1.84 11.45 3.45
C SER A 130 -0.60 10.88 4.14
N LEU A 131 -0.83 10.15 5.23
CA LEU A 131 0.18 9.50 6.06
C LEU A 131 -0.04 7.99 6.09
N ILE A 132 1.02 7.23 5.80
CA ILE A 132 1.04 5.78 6.01
C ILE A 132 2.00 5.51 7.17
N GLN A 133 1.48 4.95 8.26
CA GLN A 133 2.20 4.74 9.51
C GLN A 133 2.35 3.25 9.80
N GLY A 134 3.57 2.83 10.14
CA GLY A 134 3.86 1.47 10.60
C GLY A 134 3.85 1.39 12.12
N ILE A 135 3.03 0.50 12.68
CA ILE A 135 3.02 0.21 14.12
C ILE A 135 3.06 -1.31 14.30
N PRO A 136 4.04 -1.87 15.02
CA PRO A 136 4.13 -3.31 15.24
C PRO A 136 2.99 -3.82 16.12
N ALA A 137 2.53 -5.04 15.84
CA ALA A 137 1.51 -5.69 16.66
C ALA A 137 1.95 -5.97 18.11
N SER A 138 3.26 -6.03 18.35
CA SER A 138 3.83 -6.13 19.69
C SER A 138 3.67 -4.86 20.55
N GLU A 139 3.20 -3.75 19.96
CA GLU A 139 3.00 -2.46 20.66
C GLU A 139 1.57 -1.95 20.48
N PRO A 140 0.52 -2.70 20.93
CA PRO A 140 -0.89 -2.37 20.68
C PRO A 140 -1.32 -1.02 21.28
N GLU A 141 -0.65 -0.58 22.35
CA GLU A 141 -0.90 0.74 22.97
C GLU A 141 -0.73 1.90 21.98
N ARG A 142 0.09 1.75 20.95
CA ARG A 142 0.35 2.79 19.96
C ARG A 142 -0.79 3.00 18.98
N TYR A 143 -1.75 2.08 18.91
CA TYR A 143 -2.99 2.25 18.11
C TYR A 143 -3.95 3.21 18.79
N ARG A 144 -3.97 3.24 20.13
CA ARG A 144 -4.96 3.98 20.93
C ARG A 144 -4.95 5.48 20.64
N GLY A 145 -6.14 6.04 20.50
CA GLY A 145 -6.33 7.48 20.26
C GLY A 145 -6.01 7.94 18.85
N LYS A 146 -5.72 7.04 17.93
CA LYS A 146 -5.51 7.34 16.51
C LYS A 146 -6.70 6.84 15.69
N GLN A 147 -7.07 7.61 14.68
CA GLN A 147 -8.09 7.21 13.72
C GLN A 147 -7.44 6.94 12.38
N TYR A 148 -7.66 5.74 11.84
CA TYR A 148 -7.19 5.32 10.54
C TYR A 148 -8.38 5.14 9.58
N HIS A 149 -8.14 5.40 8.31
CA HIS A 149 -9.12 5.21 7.24
C HIS A 149 -9.08 3.78 6.68
N GLY A 150 -8.04 3.05 7.01
CA GLY A 150 -7.87 1.65 6.71
C GLY A 150 -6.51 1.13 7.17
N ALA A 151 -6.39 -0.18 7.23
CA ALA A 151 -5.21 -0.86 7.73
C ALA A 151 -4.80 -2.05 6.86
N TRP A 152 -3.50 -2.30 6.79
CA TRP A 152 -2.91 -3.52 6.28
C TRP A 152 -2.25 -4.30 7.41
N PHE A 153 -2.75 -5.50 7.64
CA PHE A 153 -2.19 -6.47 8.58
C PHE A 153 -1.37 -7.50 7.82
N ASP A 154 -0.05 -7.48 7.98
CA ASP A 154 0.84 -8.47 7.38
C ASP A 154 1.15 -9.59 8.38
N GLU A 155 1.00 -10.83 7.93
CA GLU A 155 1.22 -12.04 8.76
C GLU A 155 0.41 -12.05 10.07
N LEU A 156 -0.86 -11.70 10.02
CA LEU A 156 -1.76 -11.61 11.18
C LEU A 156 -1.69 -12.83 12.12
N CYS A 157 -1.52 -14.04 11.57
CA CYS A 157 -1.41 -15.27 12.37
C CYS A 157 -0.16 -15.34 13.26
N ALA A 158 0.82 -14.45 13.04
CA ALA A 158 2.05 -14.38 13.84
C ALA A 158 1.97 -13.33 14.97
N PHE A 159 0.82 -12.66 15.14
CA PHE A 159 0.64 -11.67 16.20
C PHE A 159 0.48 -12.35 17.56
N GLU A 160 1.24 -11.90 18.53
CA GLU A 160 1.15 -12.38 19.92
C GLU A 160 -0.13 -11.87 20.62
N TYR A 161 -0.58 -10.66 20.23
CA TYR A 161 -1.76 -9.97 20.82
C TYR A 161 -2.78 -9.68 19.71
N ASN A 162 -3.32 -10.74 19.09
CA ASN A 162 -4.22 -10.59 17.94
C ASN A 162 -5.45 -9.73 18.23
N ASP A 163 -6.13 -9.98 19.36
CA ASP A 163 -7.38 -9.30 19.70
C ASP A 163 -7.10 -7.81 19.98
N ASP A 164 -6.08 -7.50 20.78
CA ASP A 164 -5.71 -6.12 21.10
C ASP A 164 -5.25 -5.32 19.87
N ALA A 165 -4.54 -5.96 18.93
CA ALA A 165 -4.07 -5.31 17.73
C ALA A 165 -5.19 -5.05 16.72
N TYR A 166 -6.18 -5.95 16.64
CA TYR A 166 -7.30 -5.83 15.70
C TYR A 166 -8.35 -4.83 16.22
N ASP A 167 -8.69 -4.91 17.53
CA ASP A 167 -9.71 -4.06 18.15
C ASP A 167 -9.21 -2.62 18.39
N GLY A 168 -7.91 -2.39 18.34
CA GLY A 168 -7.30 -1.07 18.54
C GLY A 168 -7.31 -0.15 17.33
N VAL A 169 -7.71 -0.66 16.14
CA VAL A 169 -7.70 0.04 14.86
C VAL A 169 -9.12 0.38 14.41
#